data_5cabbaf6438e0c1943ec2f090c0e949b
#
_entry.id   5cabbaf6438e0c1943ec2f090c0e949b
#
_cell.length_a   1.000
_cell.length_b   1.000
_cell.length_c   1.000
_cell.angle_alpha   90.00
_cell.angle_beta   90.00
_cell.angle_gamma   90.00
#
_symmetry.space_group_name_H-M   'P 1'
#
loop_
_entity.id
_entity.type
_entity.pdbx_description
1 polymer ?
#
loop_
_entity_poly.entity_id
_entity_poly.type
_entity_poly.pdbx_seq_one_letter_code
_entity_poly.pdbx_strand_id
1 'polypeptide(L)'
;PTYLSIVATIQDIDLNSKSTRFDEPVGIAFANNAKAYVALSSTNRIAVVDVASRKVVSHLEILAQEPRAIEVRGGRLYVIPFESNNQTQLSGGKPEDLDGKLVTFDARKLASSFDSVGFTVDVVKQPKIPDKDLFIFDTQTDKLVSTVDTLGASLFGLTVDASGNIYVANTDARNHVNGKAGTEKHGLKELDNRPYLNRVSKVSAAGGVDFFQLNPLPPRQPNRQEAVATPFAVKASRDGDVLFLTGAGSDVLLALSAKTGEVVAKAKVGSVPRGVALEEDASGKPIRAWVMNAVSNSVSKVAIAGNSALQLEQTIELHDPTPPVYKEGRMAFNTARSSSNGTFSCASCHADGHTDHLLWVLDTPHLVG
;
A
#
# COMPACT_ATOMS: atom_id res chain seq x y z
N PRO A 1 1.69 -13.75 34.10
CA PRO A 1 1.40 -13.56 32.68
C PRO A 1 -0.09 -13.36 32.51
N THR A 2 -0.47 -12.21 31.97
CA THR A 2 -1.86 -11.94 31.66
C THR A 2 -2.17 -12.68 30.37
N TYR A 3 -2.97 -13.70 30.41
CA TYR A 3 -3.42 -14.41 29.23
C TYR A 3 -4.44 -13.53 28.51
N LEU A 4 -4.22 -13.30 27.21
CA LEU A 4 -5.22 -12.69 26.37
C LEU A 4 -6.29 -13.73 26.05
N SER A 5 -7.56 -13.40 26.30
CA SER A 5 -8.70 -14.23 25.89
C SER A 5 -9.61 -13.47 24.97
N ILE A 6 -10.22 -14.19 24.02
CA ILE A 6 -11.25 -13.62 23.15
C ILE A 6 -12.49 -13.41 24.00
N VAL A 7 -12.89 -12.15 24.19
CA VAL A 7 -14.10 -11.78 24.94
C VAL A 7 -15.34 -11.69 24.10
N ALA A 8 -15.20 -11.45 22.80
CA ALA A 8 -16.30 -11.44 21.81
C ALA A 8 -15.76 -11.55 20.39
N THR A 9 -16.60 -12.06 19.50
CA THR A 9 -16.44 -11.95 18.05
C THR A 9 -17.58 -11.09 17.53
N ILE A 10 -17.24 -10.07 16.73
CA ILE A 10 -18.22 -9.18 16.10
C ILE A 10 -18.39 -9.66 14.66
N GLN A 11 -19.62 -9.98 14.28
CA GLN A 11 -19.97 -10.37 12.92
C GLN A 11 -21.01 -9.42 12.38
N ASP A 12 -20.84 -8.99 11.14
CA ASP A 12 -21.86 -8.27 10.39
C ASP A 12 -22.69 -9.30 9.62
N ILE A 13 -23.94 -9.46 10.04
CA ILE A 13 -24.85 -10.44 9.43
C ILE A 13 -25.77 -9.71 8.47
N ASP A 14 -25.80 -10.14 7.21
CA ASP A 14 -26.81 -9.67 6.29
C ASP A 14 -28.20 -10.22 6.68
N LEU A 15 -29.02 -9.33 7.25
CA LEU A 15 -30.37 -9.69 7.71
C LEU A 15 -31.30 -10.18 6.58
N ASN A 16 -31.03 -9.79 5.33
CA ASN A 16 -31.84 -10.21 4.18
C ASN A 16 -31.49 -11.64 3.71
N SER A 17 -30.20 -11.95 3.62
CA SER A 17 -29.73 -13.27 3.20
C SER A 17 -29.58 -14.24 4.36
N LYS A 18 -29.58 -13.75 5.61
CA LYS A 18 -29.27 -14.52 6.83
C LYS A 18 -27.91 -15.23 6.75
N SER A 19 -27.01 -14.73 5.90
CA SER A 19 -25.66 -15.24 5.74
C SER A 19 -24.64 -14.25 6.28
N THR A 20 -23.54 -14.77 6.81
CA THR A 20 -22.40 -13.97 7.18
C THR A 20 -21.70 -13.49 5.91
N ARG A 21 -21.48 -12.19 5.77
CA ARG A 21 -20.62 -11.66 4.71
C ARG A 21 -19.17 -11.93 5.04
N PHE A 22 -18.42 -12.23 4.03
CA PHE A 22 -16.96 -12.21 4.12
C PHE A 22 -16.49 -10.80 3.77
N ASP A 23 -16.35 -9.95 4.79
CA ASP A 23 -16.07 -8.52 4.62
C ASP A 23 -14.57 -8.18 4.66
N GLU A 24 -13.72 -9.16 4.95
CA GLU A 24 -12.26 -9.03 4.97
C GLU A 24 -11.77 -7.82 5.79
N PRO A 25 -11.88 -7.86 7.13
CA PRO A 25 -11.42 -6.78 8.00
C PRO A 25 -9.89 -6.72 8.01
N VAL A 26 -9.30 -5.60 7.55
CA VAL A 26 -7.86 -5.44 7.38
C VAL A 26 -7.23 -4.30 8.18
N GLY A 27 -8.01 -3.37 8.66
CA GLY A 27 -7.54 -2.24 9.47
C GLY A 27 -8.52 -1.87 10.57
N ILE A 28 -8.01 -1.44 11.72
CA ILE A 28 -8.80 -0.98 12.85
C ILE A 28 -8.23 0.30 13.45
N ALA A 29 -9.10 1.24 13.80
CA ALA A 29 -8.72 2.45 14.54
C ALA A 29 -9.82 2.82 15.55
N PHE A 30 -9.42 3.28 16.74
CA PHE A 30 -10.34 3.72 17.78
C PHE A 30 -10.47 5.23 17.77
N ALA A 31 -11.71 5.73 17.70
CA ALA A 31 -11.98 7.14 17.93
C ALA A 31 -11.89 7.47 19.43
N ASN A 32 -12.36 6.56 20.26
CA ASN A 32 -12.34 6.60 21.71
C ASN A 32 -12.69 5.22 22.27
N ASN A 33 -12.84 5.11 23.59
CA ASN A 33 -13.18 3.83 24.25
C ASN A 33 -14.58 3.28 23.88
N ALA A 34 -15.44 4.08 23.27
CA ALA A 34 -16.81 3.67 22.92
C ALA A 34 -16.96 3.40 21.42
N LYS A 35 -16.07 3.91 20.57
CA LYS A 35 -16.22 3.86 19.11
C LYS A 35 -14.94 3.45 18.40
N ALA A 36 -15.07 2.47 17.52
CA ALA A 36 -14.00 2.01 16.64
C ALA A 36 -14.46 1.99 15.17
N TYR A 37 -13.49 2.03 14.27
CA TYR A 37 -13.68 1.89 12.83
C TYR A 37 -12.90 0.67 12.33
N VAL A 38 -13.49 -0.09 11.41
CA VAL A 38 -12.87 -1.27 10.81
C VAL A 38 -12.98 -1.17 9.29
N ALA A 39 -11.84 -1.21 8.63
CA ALA A 39 -11.79 -1.25 7.17
C ALA A 39 -12.20 -2.65 6.66
N LEU A 40 -13.19 -2.69 5.78
CA LEU A 40 -13.76 -3.90 5.17
C LEU A 40 -13.35 -3.93 3.70
N SER A 41 -12.25 -4.62 3.40
CA SER A 41 -11.58 -4.59 2.10
C SER A 41 -12.49 -5.07 0.98
N SER A 42 -13.14 -6.23 1.14
CA SER A 42 -13.95 -6.83 0.08
C SER A 42 -15.28 -6.14 -0.21
N THR A 43 -15.72 -5.20 0.64
CA THR A 43 -17.01 -4.49 0.49
C THR A 43 -16.87 -2.99 0.27
N ASN A 44 -15.64 -2.46 0.21
CA ASN A 44 -15.34 -1.05 -0.01
C ASN A 44 -16.00 -0.11 1.03
N ARG A 45 -16.00 -0.53 2.31
CA ARG A 45 -16.68 0.15 3.41
C ARG A 45 -15.81 0.24 4.65
N ILE A 46 -16.20 1.13 5.52
CA ILE A 46 -15.68 1.20 6.89
C ILE A 46 -16.84 0.91 7.84
N ALA A 47 -16.75 -0.17 8.61
CA ALA A 47 -17.70 -0.44 9.67
C ALA A 47 -17.47 0.49 10.84
N VAL A 48 -18.54 1.09 11.35
CA VAL A 48 -18.54 1.84 12.61
C VAL A 48 -19.02 0.90 13.71
N VAL A 49 -18.16 0.68 14.69
CA VAL A 49 -18.41 -0.28 15.76
C VAL A 49 -18.65 0.45 17.06
N ASP A 50 -19.78 0.15 17.71
CA ASP A 50 -20.00 0.49 19.12
C ASP A 50 -19.29 -0.57 19.99
N VAL A 51 -18.29 -0.12 20.72
CA VAL A 51 -17.41 -1.01 21.51
C VAL A 51 -18.14 -1.60 22.71
N ALA A 52 -19.05 -0.85 23.33
CA ALA A 52 -19.79 -1.30 24.51
C ALA A 52 -20.79 -2.41 24.18
N SER A 53 -21.59 -2.21 23.14
CA SER A 53 -22.55 -3.23 22.67
C SER A 53 -21.92 -4.30 21.78
N ARG A 54 -20.67 -4.11 21.32
CA ARG A 54 -19.95 -5.01 20.41
C ARG A 54 -20.70 -5.26 19.11
N LYS A 55 -21.23 -4.19 18.52
CA LYS A 55 -22.02 -4.27 17.28
C LYS A 55 -21.53 -3.27 16.25
N VAL A 56 -21.64 -3.67 14.99
CA VAL A 56 -21.58 -2.73 13.86
C VAL A 56 -22.90 -1.91 13.89
N VAL A 57 -22.78 -0.59 13.97
CA VAL A 57 -23.94 0.32 14.05
C VAL A 57 -24.21 1.08 12.77
N SER A 58 -23.18 1.26 11.92
CA SER A 58 -23.32 1.89 10.61
C SER A 58 -22.10 1.58 9.75
N HIS A 59 -22.14 2.02 8.48
CA HIS A 59 -21.02 1.93 7.54
C HIS A 59 -20.76 3.30 6.92
N LEU A 60 -19.47 3.59 6.64
CA LEU A 60 -19.05 4.70 5.81
C LEU A 60 -18.71 4.15 4.44
N GLU A 61 -19.31 4.73 3.41
CA GLU A 61 -19.03 4.35 2.03
C GLU A 61 -17.79 5.09 1.53
N ILE A 62 -16.92 4.40 0.83
CA ILE A 62 -15.80 4.99 0.09
C ILE A 62 -15.89 4.61 -1.38
N LEU A 63 -15.63 5.61 -2.22
CA LEU A 63 -15.68 5.44 -3.67
C LEU A 63 -14.27 5.13 -4.20
N ALA A 64 -13.76 3.99 -3.77
CA ALA A 64 -12.45 3.43 -4.12
C ALA A 64 -12.45 1.94 -3.78
N GLN A 65 -11.36 1.22 -4.04
CA GLN A 65 -11.32 -0.23 -3.87
C GLN A 65 -10.39 -0.63 -2.71
N GLU A 66 -10.85 -1.63 -1.94
CA GLU A 66 -10.09 -2.29 -0.89
C GLU A 66 -9.52 -1.31 0.16
N PRO A 67 -10.36 -0.67 1.00
CA PRO A 67 -9.84 0.12 2.12
C PRO A 67 -8.95 -0.75 3.01
N ARG A 68 -7.74 -0.27 3.30
CA ARG A 68 -6.72 -1.06 4.00
C ARG A 68 -6.25 -0.43 5.28
N ALA A 69 -5.57 0.71 5.19
CA ALA A 69 -5.01 1.36 6.36
C ALA A 69 -5.91 2.49 6.82
N ILE A 70 -6.13 2.52 8.12
CA ILE A 70 -6.92 3.55 8.77
C ILE A 70 -6.22 4.05 10.03
N GLU A 71 -6.29 5.34 10.30
CA GLU A 71 -5.79 5.95 11.53
C GLU A 71 -6.76 7.03 12.02
N VAL A 72 -6.95 7.13 13.33
CA VAL A 72 -7.71 8.24 13.94
C VAL A 72 -6.74 9.17 14.65
N ARG A 73 -6.83 10.45 14.32
CA ARG A 73 -6.07 11.50 14.99
C ARG A 73 -6.81 12.83 14.97
N GLY A 74 -6.79 13.57 16.08
CA GLY A 74 -7.36 14.93 16.15
C GLY A 74 -8.85 15.01 15.78
N GLY A 75 -9.66 13.99 16.12
CA GLY A 75 -11.07 13.94 15.79
C GLY A 75 -11.37 13.64 14.31
N ARG A 76 -10.37 13.17 13.57
CA ARG A 76 -10.48 12.76 12.17
C ARG A 76 -10.12 11.29 12.01
N LEU A 77 -10.87 10.61 11.15
CA LEU A 77 -10.55 9.29 10.63
C LEU A 77 -9.96 9.46 9.24
N TYR A 78 -8.77 8.93 9.05
CA TYR A 78 -8.05 8.88 7.79
C TYR A 78 -8.10 7.47 7.24
N VAL A 79 -8.45 7.32 5.97
CA VAL A 79 -8.61 6.02 5.30
C VAL A 79 -7.93 6.07 3.95
N ILE A 80 -7.07 5.10 3.66
CA ILE A 80 -6.59 4.86 2.32
C ILE A 80 -7.16 3.56 1.78
N PRO A 81 -7.64 3.53 0.53
CA PRO A 81 -7.92 2.30 -0.20
C PRO A 81 -6.60 1.65 -0.65
N PHE A 82 -6.65 0.42 -1.14
CA PHE A 82 -5.51 -0.16 -1.85
C PHE A 82 -5.33 0.54 -3.20
N GLU A 83 -6.42 0.74 -3.90
CA GLU A 83 -6.43 1.44 -5.17
C GLU A 83 -7.70 2.29 -5.35
N SER A 84 -7.57 3.28 -6.20
CA SER A 84 -8.65 4.06 -6.76
C SER A 84 -8.58 4.03 -8.29
N ASN A 85 -9.28 4.91 -8.99
CA ASN A 85 -9.18 4.95 -10.45
C ASN A 85 -7.90 5.67 -10.89
N ASN A 86 -6.79 4.98 -10.78
CA ASN A 86 -5.57 5.44 -11.41
C ASN A 86 -5.77 5.60 -12.91
N GLN A 87 -4.97 6.45 -13.55
CA GLN A 87 -4.99 6.58 -14.99
C GLN A 87 -4.62 5.23 -15.61
N THR A 88 -5.62 4.48 -16.03
CA THR A 88 -5.45 3.16 -16.62
C THR A 88 -5.26 3.31 -18.12
N GLN A 89 -4.19 2.70 -18.63
CA GLN A 89 -3.95 2.67 -20.06
C GLN A 89 -4.75 1.55 -20.71
N LEU A 90 -5.48 1.90 -21.77
CA LEU A 90 -6.10 0.93 -22.67
C LEU A 90 -5.49 1.11 -24.05
N SER A 91 -5.20 0.00 -24.73
CA SER A 91 -4.73 0.04 -26.10
C SER A 91 -5.90 0.22 -27.08
N GLY A 92 -5.68 0.93 -28.15
CA GLY A 92 -6.51 0.87 -29.35
C GLY A 92 -7.51 1.98 -29.60
N GLY A 93 -7.50 3.08 -28.87
CA GLY A 93 -8.33 4.24 -29.15
C GLY A 93 -7.52 5.53 -29.26
N LYS A 94 -8.16 6.60 -29.63
CA LYS A 94 -7.60 7.93 -29.52
C LYS A 94 -7.98 8.53 -28.17
N PRO A 95 -7.11 9.30 -27.51
CA PRO A 95 -7.39 9.89 -26.20
C PRO A 95 -8.71 10.68 -26.16
N GLU A 96 -9.00 11.42 -27.21
CA GLU A 96 -10.23 12.21 -27.34
C GLU A 96 -11.51 11.38 -27.43
N ASP A 97 -11.41 10.13 -27.92
CA ASP A 97 -12.56 9.22 -28.03
C ASP A 97 -12.86 8.52 -26.72
N LEU A 98 -11.92 8.53 -25.79
CA LEU A 98 -11.94 7.75 -24.55
C LEU A 98 -12.15 8.60 -23.29
N ASP A 99 -12.03 9.91 -23.41
CA ASP A 99 -12.14 10.83 -22.28
C ASP A 99 -13.49 10.68 -21.56
N GLY A 100 -13.44 10.31 -20.32
CA GLY A 100 -14.61 10.12 -19.47
C GLY A 100 -15.49 8.91 -19.78
N LYS A 101 -15.10 8.02 -20.70
CA LYS A 101 -15.85 6.80 -21.03
C LYS A 101 -15.22 5.57 -20.41
N LEU A 102 -16.07 4.67 -19.92
CA LEU A 102 -15.65 3.31 -19.59
C LEU A 102 -15.44 2.56 -20.90
N VAL A 103 -14.19 2.29 -21.25
CA VAL A 103 -13.88 1.39 -22.34
C VAL A 103 -13.82 -0.03 -21.81
N THR A 104 -14.85 -0.80 -22.10
CA THR A 104 -14.82 -2.23 -21.90
C THR A 104 -14.16 -2.86 -23.11
N PHE A 105 -13.05 -3.54 -22.93
CA PHE A 105 -12.44 -4.31 -23.99
C PHE A 105 -12.55 -5.81 -23.71
N ASP A 106 -12.70 -6.56 -24.78
CA ASP A 106 -12.63 -8.01 -24.71
C ASP A 106 -11.16 -8.43 -24.73
N ALA A 107 -10.67 -8.96 -23.63
CA ALA A 107 -9.28 -9.42 -23.51
C ALA A 107 -8.92 -10.48 -24.58
N ARG A 108 -9.92 -11.23 -25.09
CA ARG A 108 -9.73 -12.20 -26.18
C ARG A 108 -9.45 -11.48 -27.51
N LYS A 109 -10.08 -10.33 -27.75
CA LYS A 109 -9.82 -9.50 -28.95
C LYS A 109 -8.47 -8.81 -28.85
N LEU A 110 -8.04 -8.43 -27.65
CA LEU A 110 -6.70 -7.93 -27.40
C LEU A 110 -5.64 -8.97 -27.73
N ALA A 111 -5.79 -10.20 -27.23
CA ALA A 111 -4.87 -11.29 -27.52
C ALA A 111 -4.72 -11.58 -29.02
N SER A 112 -5.79 -11.43 -29.80
CA SER A 112 -5.76 -11.62 -31.24
C SER A 112 -5.18 -10.42 -32.02
N SER A 113 -5.03 -9.25 -31.42
CA SER A 113 -4.46 -8.04 -32.04
C SER A 113 -2.99 -7.82 -31.71
N PHE A 114 -2.38 -8.71 -30.93
CA PHE A 114 -0.95 -8.67 -30.62
C PHE A 114 -0.03 -8.84 -31.83
N ASP A 115 -0.54 -9.40 -32.92
CA ASP A 115 0.20 -9.53 -34.20
C ASP A 115 0.29 -8.23 -35.00
N SER A 116 -0.45 -7.21 -34.67
CA SER A 116 -0.40 -5.92 -35.34
C SER A 116 0.32 -4.89 -34.46
N VAL A 117 1.54 -4.67 -34.78
CA VAL A 117 2.43 -3.62 -34.26
C VAL A 117 1.71 -2.28 -34.18
N GLY A 118 1.60 -1.76 -32.98
CA GLY A 118 1.15 -0.38 -32.77
C GLY A 118 -0.02 -0.27 -31.83
N PHE A 119 0.22 -0.56 -30.54
CA PHE A 119 -0.71 -0.12 -29.51
C PHE A 119 -0.61 1.39 -29.35
N THR A 120 -1.68 2.09 -29.67
CA THR A 120 -1.89 3.42 -29.13
C THR A 120 -2.37 3.21 -27.70
N VAL A 121 -1.60 3.65 -26.73
CA VAL A 121 -1.97 3.52 -25.34
C VAL A 121 -2.67 4.76 -24.90
N ASP A 122 -3.94 4.63 -24.60
CA ASP A 122 -4.78 5.72 -24.15
C ASP A 122 -4.97 5.63 -22.64
N VAL A 123 -4.96 6.77 -21.98
CA VAL A 123 -5.26 6.86 -20.55
C VAL A 123 -6.76 7.02 -20.40
N VAL A 124 -7.39 6.04 -19.77
CA VAL A 124 -8.82 6.09 -19.51
C VAL A 124 -9.06 6.31 -18.02
N LYS A 125 -9.81 7.35 -17.71
CA LYS A 125 -10.35 7.58 -16.38
C LYS A 125 -11.70 6.88 -16.26
N GLN A 126 -11.85 6.05 -15.24
CA GLN A 126 -13.13 5.45 -14.88
C GLN A 126 -14.02 6.48 -14.18
N PRO A 127 -15.04 7.05 -14.83
CA PRO A 127 -15.80 8.17 -14.25
C PRO A 127 -16.63 7.78 -13.02
N LYS A 128 -16.91 6.49 -12.85
CA LYS A 128 -17.65 5.97 -11.69
C LYS A 128 -16.76 5.69 -10.47
N ILE A 129 -15.47 5.59 -10.67
CA ILE A 129 -14.47 5.40 -9.62
C ILE A 129 -13.43 6.51 -9.81
N PRO A 130 -13.60 7.68 -9.18
CA PRO A 130 -12.64 8.77 -9.31
C PRO A 130 -11.32 8.41 -8.62
N ASP A 131 -10.24 9.01 -9.10
CA ASP A 131 -8.92 8.95 -8.47
C ASP A 131 -8.98 9.63 -7.09
N LYS A 132 -9.18 8.84 -6.04
CA LYS A 132 -9.26 9.30 -4.66
C LYS A 132 -8.52 8.32 -3.76
N ASP A 133 -7.40 8.78 -3.27
CA ASP A 133 -6.43 7.95 -2.56
C ASP A 133 -6.49 8.10 -1.04
N LEU A 134 -7.09 9.18 -0.55
CA LEU A 134 -7.26 9.41 0.87
C LEU A 134 -8.63 9.98 1.14
N PHE A 135 -9.33 9.39 2.11
CA PHE A 135 -10.63 9.85 2.61
C PHE A 135 -10.47 10.30 4.05
N ILE A 136 -10.99 11.48 4.36
CA ILE A 136 -10.94 12.07 5.71
C ILE A 136 -12.35 12.28 6.21
N PHE A 137 -12.72 11.60 7.28
CA PHE A 137 -14.02 11.71 7.93
C PHE A 137 -13.91 12.41 9.28
N ASP A 138 -14.95 13.07 9.68
CA ASP A 138 -15.11 13.61 11.03
C ASP A 138 -15.62 12.49 11.96
N THR A 139 -14.92 12.24 13.08
CA THR A 139 -15.27 11.13 13.97
C THR A 139 -16.48 11.38 14.86
N GLN A 140 -16.97 12.61 14.97
CA GLN A 140 -18.19 12.92 15.74
C GLN A 140 -19.44 12.72 14.89
N THR A 141 -19.37 13.14 13.63
CA THR A 141 -20.52 13.13 12.72
C THR A 141 -20.52 11.98 11.73
N ASP A 142 -19.39 11.27 11.58
CA ASP A 142 -19.16 10.22 10.59
C ASP A 142 -19.30 10.69 9.13
N LYS A 143 -19.19 11.99 8.90
CA LYS A 143 -19.30 12.57 7.57
C LYS A 143 -17.95 12.74 6.91
N LEU A 144 -17.91 12.49 5.59
CA LEU A 144 -16.76 12.78 4.76
C LEU A 144 -16.48 14.29 4.78
N VAL A 145 -15.25 14.66 5.10
CA VAL A 145 -14.78 16.07 5.16
C VAL A 145 -14.06 16.44 3.87
N SER A 146 -13.14 15.58 3.43
CA SER A 146 -12.33 15.83 2.24
C SER A 146 -11.75 14.53 1.70
N THR A 147 -11.26 14.60 0.47
CA THR A 147 -10.50 13.55 -0.19
C THR A 147 -9.24 14.15 -0.81
N VAL A 148 -8.20 13.34 -0.95
CA VAL A 148 -6.98 13.68 -1.69
C VAL A 148 -6.78 12.64 -2.77
N ASP A 149 -6.36 13.07 -3.95
CA ASP A 149 -6.11 12.25 -5.13
C ASP A 149 -4.62 12.20 -5.49
N THR A 150 -4.27 11.34 -6.43
CA THR A 150 -2.95 11.30 -7.08
C THR A 150 -1.79 11.05 -6.11
N LEU A 151 -2.00 10.25 -5.04
CA LEU A 151 -0.94 9.88 -4.10
C LEU A 151 -0.11 8.69 -4.59
N GLY A 152 -0.73 7.73 -5.28
CA GLY A 152 -0.05 6.55 -5.81
C GLY A 152 -0.99 5.57 -6.48
N ALA A 153 -0.44 4.55 -7.13
CA ALA A 153 -1.24 3.53 -7.79
C ALA A 153 -1.70 2.42 -6.84
N SER A 154 -0.85 2.03 -5.90
CA SER A 154 -1.19 1.05 -4.85
C SER A 154 -0.73 1.57 -3.50
N LEU A 155 -1.67 1.71 -2.57
CA LEU A 155 -1.45 2.31 -1.26
C LEU A 155 -1.49 1.23 -0.17
N PHE A 156 -0.48 1.21 0.71
CA PHE A 156 -0.31 0.11 1.67
C PHE A 156 -0.50 0.53 3.12
N GLY A 157 0.09 1.64 3.54
CA GLY A 157 0.04 2.08 4.92
C GLY A 157 -0.01 3.59 5.06
N LEU A 158 -0.57 4.07 6.16
CA LEU A 158 -0.63 5.50 6.46
C LEU A 158 -0.26 5.77 7.91
N THR A 159 0.20 6.98 8.16
CA THR A 159 0.32 7.55 9.51
C THR A 159 0.13 9.06 9.47
N VAL A 160 -0.31 9.62 10.60
CA VAL A 160 -0.52 11.07 10.76
C VAL A 160 0.37 11.55 11.90
N ASP A 161 1.19 12.58 11.68
CA ASP A 161 2.04 13.16 12.73
C ASP A 161 1.26 14.13 13.64
N ALA A 162 1.95 14.65 14.68
CA ALA A 162 1.34 15.57 15.62
C ALA A 162 0.95 16.92 15.00
N SER A 163 1.59 17.29 13.88
CA SER A 163 1.32 18.53 13.15
C SER A 163 0.19 18.38 12.13
N GLY A 164 -0.36 17.16 11.98
CA GLY A 164 -1.43 16.86 11.02
C GLY A 164 -0.93 16.57 9.60
N ASN A 165 0.37 16.38 9.40
CA ASN A 165 0.86 15.85 8.12
C ASN A 165 0.56 14.36 8.03
N ILE A 166 0.15 13.93 6.84
CA ILE A 166 -0.22 12.55 6.55
C ILE A 166 0.85 11.95 5.65
N TYR A 167 1.30 10.76 5.97
CA TYR A 167 2.30 10.02 5.20
C TYR A 167 1.71 8.70 4.74
N VAL A 168 1.79 8.43 3.43
CA VAL A 168 1.24 7.23 2.81
C VAL A 168 2.35 6.45 2.13
N ALA A 169 2.60 5.23 2.59
CA ALA A 169 3.50 4.29 1.94
C ALA A 169 2.81 3.72 0.70
N ASN A 170 3.42 3.89 -0.47
CA ASN A 170 2.78 3.50 -1.72
C ASN A 170 3.76 3.16 -2.84
N THR A 171 3.23 2.56 -3.88
CA THR A 171 3.88 2.47 -5.18
C THR A 171 3.12 3.29 -6.20
N ASP A 172 3.85 3.89 -7.15
CA ASP A 172 3.29 4.62 -8.26
C ASP A 172 3.60 3.90 -9.57
N ALA A 173 2.57 3.48 -10.28
CA ALA A 173 2.71 2.70 -11.49
C ALA A 173 3.13 3.57 -12.67
N ARG A 174 4.03 3.05 -13.50
CA ARG A 174 4.48 3.70 -14.73
C ARG A 174 3.81 3.12 -15.97
N ASN A 175 2.65 2.51 -15.82
CA ASN A 175 1.90 1.92 -16.92
C ASN A 175 1.51 2.95 -17.99
N HIS A 176 1.38 4.24 -17.63
CA HIS A 176 1.16 5.35 -18.58
C HIS A 176 2.33 5.62 -19.53
N VAL A 177 3.53 5.09 -19.25
CA VAL A 177 4.72 5.18 -20.11
C VAL A 177 4.85 3.95 -20.99
N ASN A 178 4.22 2.85 -20.62
CA ASN A 178 4.39 1.53 -21.18
C ASN A 178 3.46 1.30 -22.39
N GLY A 179 3.98 0.64 -23.41
CA GLY A 179 3.19 0.24 -24.61
C GLY A 179 2.82 1.38 -25.55
N LYS A 180 3.56 2.49 -25.55
CA LYS A 180 3.29 3.59 -26.47
C LYS A 180 3.60 3.21 -27.92
N ALA A 181 2.71 3.57 -28.82
CA ALA A 181 2.91 3.37 -30.27
C ALA A 181 4.19 4.07 -30.75
N GLY A 182 4.93 3.41 -31.64
CA GLY A 182 6.15 3.95 -32.26
C GLY A 182 7.40 3.86 -31.37
N THR A 183 7.35 3.19 -30.23
CA THR A 183 8.56 2.92 -29.43
C THR A 183 9.26 1.66 -29.93
N GLU A 184 10.59 1.71 -30.03
CA GLU A 184 11.41 0.53 -30.37
C GLU A 184 11.62 -0.42 -29.18
N LYS A 185 11.34 0.06 -27.97
CA LYS A 185 11.47 -0.72 -26.74
C LYS A 185 10.11 -1.18 -26.29
N HIS A 186 9.99 -2.48 -26.00
CA HIS A 186 8.76 -3.06 -25.51
C HIS A 186 8.96 -3.73 -24.14
N GLY A 187 7.89 -3.94 -23.43
CA GLY A 187 7.87 -4.59 -22.15
C GLY A 187 8.61 -3.81 -21.06
N LEU A 188 9.25 -4.51 -20.14
CA LEU A 188 9.96 -3.90 -19.00
C LEU A 188 11.12 -2.99 -19.42
N LYS A 189 11.69 -3.16 -20.61
CA LYS A 189 12.78 -2.32 -21.11
C LYS A 189 12.31 -0.88 -21.38
N GLU A 190 11.07 -0.70 -21.81
CA GLU A 190 10.45 0.61 -21.99
C GLU A 190 10.34 1.37 -20.66
N LEU A 191 10.18 0.64 -19.57
CA LEU A 191 10.10 1.14 -18.21
C LEU A 191 11.45 1.22 -17.48
N ASP A 192 12.58 1.06 -18.17
CA ASP A 192 13.90 0.94 -17.54
C ASP A 192 13.97 -0.21 -16.50
N ASN A 193 13.17 -1.26 -16.71
CA ASN A 193 12.92 -2.35 -15.76
C ASN A 193 12.38 -1.87 -14.39
N ARG A 194 11.64 -0.77 -14.38
CA ARG A 194 11.07 -0.15 -13.18
C ARG A 194 9.60 0.16 -13.41
N PRO A 195 8.72 -0.85 -13.31
CA PRO A 195 7.28 -0.65 -13.49
C PRO A 195 6.67 0.23 -12.39
N TYR A 196 7.25 0.22 -11.19
CA TYR A 196 6.78 1.03 -10.07
C TYR A 196 7.87 1.95 -9.52
N LEU A 197 7.45 3.13 -9.08
CA LEU A 197 8.21 3.99 -8.18
C LEU A 197 7.78 3.67 -6.75
N ASN A 198 8.74 3.33 -5.89
CA ASN A 198 8.51 3.07 -4.48
C ASN A 198 8.71 4.37 -3.71
N ARG A 199 7.69 4.84 -2.98
CA ARG A 199 7.74 6.16 -2.35
C ARG A 199 6.86 6.27 -1.10
N VAL A 200 7.03 7.35 -0.36
CA VAL A 200 6.08 7.83 0.63
C VAL A 200 5.51 9.15 0.11
N SER A 201 4.19 9.24 0.01
CA SER A 201 3.51 10.49 -0.32
C SER A 201 3.19 11.23 0.97
N LYS A 202 3.61 12.49 1.08
CA LYS A 202 3.34 13.36 2.20
C LYS A 202 2.26 14.36 1.81
N VAL A 203 1.15 14.35 2.55
CA VAL A 203 0.13 15.40 2.47
C VAL A 203 0.33 16.31 3.67
N SER A 204 0.72 17.56 3.42
CA SER A 204 0.89 18.55 4.50
C SER A 204 -0.46 18.92 5.10
N ALA A 205 -0.46 19.38 6.35
CA ALA A 205 -1.64 19.92 7.02
C ALA A 205 -2.32 21.06 6.23
N ALA A 206 -1.55 21.77 5.37
CA ALA A 206 -2.06 22.82 4.47
C ALA A 206 -2.60 22.26 3.12
N GLY A 207 -2.56 20.93 2.89
CA GLY A 207 -3.06 20.28 1.69
C GLY A 207 -2.04 20.13 0.55
N GLY A 208 -0.79 20.57 0.71
CA GLY A 208 0.26 20.34 -0.30
C GLY A 208 0.71 18.88 -0.30
N VAL A 209 1.05 18.35 -1.50
CA VAL A 209 1.51 16.97 -1.66
C VAL A 209 2.97 16.96 -2.12
N ASP A 210 3.81 16.21 -1.40
CA ASP A 210 5.21 15.95 -1.72
C ASP A 210 5.46 14.44 -1.83
N PHE A 211 6.46 14.04 -2.62
CA PHE A 211 6.81 12.63 -2.84
C PHE A 211 8.24 12.34 -2.40
N PHE A 212 8.40 11.50 -1.40
CA PHE A 212 9.68 11.00 -0.91
C PHE A 212 10.06 9.73 -1.67
N GLN A 213 10.95 9.85 -2.64
CA GLN A 213 11.37 8.73 -3.48
C GLN A 213 12.39 7.85 -2.74
N LEU A 214 12.11 6.56 -2.62
CA LEU A 214 12.97 5.60 -1.91
C LEU A 214 14.11 5.05 -2.77
N ASN A 215 14.07 5.30 -4.06
CA ASN A 215 15.10 4.94 -5.04
C ASN A 215 15.34 6.11 -5.99
N PRO A 216 16.50 6.21 -6.64
CA PRO A 216 16.71 7.18 -7.70
C PRO A 216 15.62 7.08 -8.77
N LEU A 217 15.16 8.20 -9.31
CA LEU A 217 14.18 8.19 -10.41
C LEU A 217 14.79 7.66 -11.71
N PRO A 218 14.01 6.96 -12.57
CA PRO A 218 14.44 6.58 -13.90
C PRO A 218 14.92 7.80 -14.70
N PRO A 219 15.89 7.66 -15.61
CA PRO A 219 16.53 6.38 -16.01
C PRO A 219 17.65 5.88 -15.09
N ARG A 220 17.96 6.61 -13.99
CA ARG A 220 18.98 6.17 -13.04
C ARG A 220 18.56 4.87 -12.35
N GLN A 221 19.46 3.88 -12.38
CA GLN A 221 19.23 2.61 -11.71
C GLN A 221 19.71 2.66 -10.26
N PRO A 222 18.96 2.14 -9.29
CA PRO A 222 19.45 1.97 -7.93
C PRO A 222 20.50 0.85 -7.88
N ASN A 223 21.32 0.87 -6.84
CA ASN A 223 22.07 -0.31 -6.47
C ASN A 223 21.08 -1.40 -6.03
N ARG A 224 21.09 -2.56 -6.71
CA ARG A 224 20.15 -3.67 -6.46
C ARG A 224 20.13 -4.13 -5.00
N GLN A 225 21.28 -4.08 -4.31
CA GLN A 225 21.40 -4.52 -2.91
C GLN A 225 20.80 -3.51 -1.93
N GLU A 226 20.68 -2.26 -2.35
CA GLU A 226 20.20 -1.15 -1.53
C GLU A 226 18.79 -0.73 -1.89
N ALA A 227 18.29 -1.17 -3.04
CA ALA A 227 16.98 -0.83 -3.53
C ALA A 227 15.87 -1.20 -2.53
N VAL A 228 14.87 -0.34 -2.46
CA VAL A 228 13.67 -0.54 -1.63
C VAL A 228 12.49 -0.85 -2.54
N ALA A 229 11.78 -1.92 -2.21
CA ALA A 229 10.59 -2.34 -2.92
C ALA A 229 9.42 -2.56 -1.96
N THR A 230 8.22 -2.26 -2.45
CA THR A 230 6.96 -2.44 -1.74
C THR A 230 7.01 -1.80 -0.35
N PRO A 231 7.09 -0.45 -0.26
CA PRO A 231 6.95 0.25 1.01
C PRO A 231 5.56 -0.06 1.57
N PHE A 232 5.49 -0.60 2.79
CA PHE A 232 4.24 -1.16 3.30
C PHE A 232 3.71 -0.43 4.53
N ALA A 233 4.26 -0.66 5.72
CA ALA A 233 3.83 0.02 6.92
C ALA A 233 4.68 1.27 7.15
N VAL A 234 4.05 2.37 7.51
CA VAL A 234 4.71 3.62 7.88
C VAL A 234 4.21 4.10 9.25
N LYS A 235 5.12 4.58 10.10
CA LYS A 235 4.80 5.16 11.40
C LYS A 235 5.66 6.38 11.67
N ALA A 236 5.03 7.50 11.95
CA ALA A 236 5.71 8.70 12.41
C ALA A 236 6.06 8.57 13.91
N SER A 237 7.25 9.01 14.30
CA SER A 237 7.59 9.21 15.70
C SER A 237 6.72 10.31 16.31
N ARG A 238 6.48 10.23 17.61
CA ARG A 238 5.60 11.20 18.30
C ARG A 238 6.19 12.60 18.32
N ASP A 239 7.53 12.73 18.32
CA ASP A 239 8.23 14.02 18.15
C ASP A 239 8.09 14.60 16.73
N GLY A 240 7.69 13.79 15.75
CA GLY A 240 7.42 14.22 14.37
C GLY A 240 8.66 14.31 13.48
N ASP A 241 9.84 13.92 13.96
CA ASP A 241 11.10 14.11 13.23
C ASP A 241 11.41 12.95 12.27
N VAL A 242 10.96 11.73 12.60
CA VAL A 242 11.34 10.50 11.89
C VAL A 242 10.13 9.68 11.48
N LEU A 243 10.19 9.15 10.27
CA LEU A 243 9.28 8.11 9.78
C LEU A 243 9.99 6.76 9.80
N PHE A 244 9.33 5.75 10.35
CA PHE A 244 9.74 4.36 10.24
C PHE A 244 8.90 3.66 9.20
N LEU A 245 9.58 3.07 8.20
CA LEU A 245 8.94 2.49 7.02
C LEU A 245 9.44 1.07 6.81
N THR A 246 8.54 0.13 6.57
CA THR A 246 8.92 -1.22 6.16
C THR A 246 8.98 -1.32 4.64
N GLY A 247 10.05 -1.94 4.12
CA GLY A 247 10.19 -2.31 2.71
C GLY A 247 9.90 -3.80 2.55
N ALA A 248 8.63 -4.16 2.31
CA ALA A 248 8.18 -5.55 2.33
C ALA A 248 8.84 -6.42 1.25
N GLY A 249 9.12 -5.85 0.06
CA GLY A 249 9.83 -6.54 -1.01
C GLY A 249 11.35 -6.63 -0.83
N SER A 250 11.90 -5.94 0.18
CA SER A 250 13.34 -5.85 0.43
C SER A 250 13.78 -6.37 1.80
N ASP A 251 12.85 -6.80 2.65
CA ASP A 251 13.07 -7.32 4.01
C ASP A 251 13.82 -6.32 4.90
N VAL A 252 13.38 -5.06 4.90
CA VAL A 252 14.05 -3.97 5.63
C VAL A 252 13.10 -3.10 6.44
N LEU A 253 13.62 -2.55 7.53
CA LEU A 253 13.10 -1.36 8.21
C LEU A 253 13.98 -0.17 7.84
N LEU A 254 13.36 0.95 7.51
CA LEU A 254 13.98 2.22 7.18
C LEU A 254 13.60 3.27 8.21
N ALA A 255 14.52 4.17 8.53
CA ALA A 255 14.22 5.45 9.17
C ALA A 255 14.44 6.57 8.15
N LEU A 256 13.44 7.44 7.99
CA LEU A 256 13.48 8.57 7.08
C LEU A 256 13.28 9.87 7.85
N SER A 257 13.95 10.93 7.43
CA SER A 257 13.61 12.28 7.89
C SER A 257 12.19 12.64 7.47
N ALA A 258 11.30 12.94 8.41
CA ALA A 258 9.92 13.35 8.11
C ALA A 258 9.86 14.72 7.38
N LYS A 259 10.95 15.49 7.46
CA LYS A 259 11.09 16.78 6.78
C LYS A 259 11.47 16.63 5.31
N THR A 260 12.49 15.80 5.02
CA THR A 260 13.11 15.71 3.68
C THR A 260 12.78 14.43 2.93
N GLY A 261 12.30 13.39 3.63
CA GLY A 261 12.11 12.04 3.07
C GLY A 261 13.42 11.28 2.85
N GLU A 262 14.55 11.82 3.27
CA GLU A 262 15.86 11.19 3.13
C GLU A 262 15.97 9.98 4.06
N VAL A 263 16.46 8.86 3.52
CA VAL A 263 16.72 7.65 4.32
C VAL A 263 17.97 7.88 5.17
N VAL A 264 17.78 7.94 6.49
CA VAL A 264 18.86 8.19 7.45
C VAL A 264 19.43 6.91 8.04
N ALA A 265 18.64 5.82 8.07
CA ALA A 265 19.10 4.50 8.51
C ALA A 265 18.28 3.38 7.88
N LYS A 266 18.90 2.18 7.87
CA LYS A 266 18.32 0.95 7.34
C LYS A 266 18.79 -0.25 8.14
N ALA A 267 17.86 -1.15 8.49
CA ALA A 267 18.18 -2.44 9.11
C ALA A 267 17.49 -3.57 8.36
N LYS A 268 18.17 -4.72 8.23
CA LYS A 268 17.54 -5.96 7.79
C LYS A 268 16.64 -6.50 8.91
N VAL A 269 15.47 -7.01 8.52
CA VAL A 269 14.50 -7.66 9.40
C VAL A 269 14.07 -9.01 8.80
N GLY A 270 13.03 -9.62 9.33
CA GLY A 270 12.49 -10.84 8.75
C GLY A 270 11.76 -10.60 7.40
N SER A 271 11.33 -11.69 6.76
CA SER A 271 10.76 -11.63 5.41
C SER A 271 9.37 -11.03 5.39
N VAL A 272 9.18 -10.12 4.44
CA VAL A 272 7.92 -9.41 4.16
C VAL A 272 7.42 -8.65 5.38
N PRO A 273 8.17 -7.63 5.86
CA PRO A 273 7.75 -6.80 6.99
C PRO A 273 6.54 -5.94 6.60
N ARG A 274 5.41 -6.12 7.31
CA ARG A 274 4.12 -5.48 7.02
C ARG A 274 3.54 -4.68 8.18
N GLY A 275 4.16 -4.72 9.35
CA GLY A 275 3.72 -3.93 10.50
C GLY A 275 4.89 -3.32 11.23
N VAL A 276 4.71 -2.11 11.77
CA VAL A 276 5.69 -1.44 12.62
C VAL A 276 4.99 -0.74 13.78
N ALA A 277 5.48 -0.96 14.99
CA ALA A 277 5.09 -0.25 16.19
C ALA A 277 6.33 0.34 16.85
N LEU A 278 6.19 1.52 17.46
CA LEU A 278 7.29 2.23 18.12
C LEU A 278 7.12 2.16 19.64
N GLU A 279 8.24 1.95 20.31
CA GLU A 279 8.40 2.22 21.73
C GLU A 279 9.16 3.53 21.85
N GLU A 280 8.57 4.47 22.56
CA GLU A 280 9.08 5.85 22.67
C GLU A 280 9.28 6.21 24.14
N ASP A 281 10.26 7.07 24.39
CA ASP A 281 10.48 7.65 25.71
C ASP A 281 9.43 8.71 26.07
N ALA A 282 9.57 9.29 27.26
CA ALA A 282 8.63 10.30 27.76
C ALA A 282 8.59 11.58 26.87
N SER A 283 9.66 11.90 26.15
CA SER A 283 9.71 13.01 25.23
C SER A 283 9.08 12.73 23.86
N GLY A 284 8.74 11.46 23.58
CA GLY A 284 8.22 11.01 22.30
C GLY A 284 9.31 10.62 21.30
N LYS A 285 10.55 10.50 21.78
CA LYS A 285 11.66 10.04 20.96
C LYS A 285 11.62 8.51 20.87
N PRO A 286 11.70 7.95 19.67
CA PRO A 286 11.67 6.50 19.47
C PRO A 286 12.96 5.85 20.01
N ILE A 287 12.80 4.78 20.78
CA ILE A 287 13.90 3.98 21.36
C ILE A 287 13.96 2.57 20.81
N ARG A 288 12.83 2.04 20.34
CA ARG A 288 12.72 0.75 19.64
C ARG A 288 11.63 0.75 18.61
N ALA A 289 11.83 -0.08 17.58
CA ALA A 289 10.79 -0.48 16.64
C ALA A 289 10.54 -1.99 16.75
N TRP A 290 9.27 -2.38 16.74
CA TRP A 290 8.82 -3.75 16.67
C TRP A 290 8.23 -3.97 15.29
N VAL A 291 8.81 -4.90 14.51
CA VAL A 291 8.44 -5.13 13.11
C VAL A 291 7.84 -6.50 12.95
N MET A 292 6.59 -6.57 12.49
CA MET A 292 5.92 -7.82 12.18
C MET A 292 6.31 -8.28 10.77
N ASN A 293 6.91 -9.45 10.66
CA ASN A 293 7.37 -10.05 9.42
C ASN A 293 6.39 -11.12 8.98
N ALA A 294 5.53 -10.80 8.01
CA ALA A 294 4.35 -11.59 7.68
C ALA A 294 4.66 -12.97 7.10
N VAL A 295 5.73 -13.11 6.30
CA VAL A 295 6.07 -14.40 5.68
C VAL A 295 7.02 -15.21 6.54
N SER A 296 8.02 -14.61 7.18
CA SER A 296 8.83 -15.34 8.16
C SER A 296 8.06 -15.70 9.45
N ASN A 297 6.87 -15.11 9.63
CA ASN A 297 6.04 -15.29 10.82
C ASN A 297 6.81 -15.03 12.11
N SER A 298 7.41 -13.85 12.19
CA SER A 298 8.28 -13.45 13.29
C SER A 298 8.12 -11.96 13.60
N VAL A 299 8.62 -11.56 14.75
CA VAL A 299 8.71 -10.15 15.16
C VAL A 299 10.17 -9.77 15.33
N SER A 300 10.64 -8.78 14.58
CA SER A 300 11.97 -8.21 14.75
C SER A 300 11.92 -7.08 15.76
N LYS A 301 12.75 -7.15 16.79
CA LYS A 301 13.00 -6.10 17.78
C LYS A 301 14.24 -5.30 17.33
N VAL A 302 14.05 -4.04 17.01
CA VAL A 302 15.11 -3.17 16.47
C VAL A 302 15.35 -2.02 17.44
N ALA A 303 16.58 -1.89 17.97
CA ALA A 303 16.98 -0.74 18.76
C ALA A 303 17.16 0.47 17.88
N ILE A 304 16.82 1.63 18.41
CA ILE A 304 16.99 2.94 17.77
C ILE A 304 17.93 3.77 18.65
N ALA A 305 19.11 4.07 18.13
CA ALA A 305 20.14 4.81 18.85
C ALA A 305 20.48 6.13 18.15
N GLY A 306 20.84 7.14 18.93
CA GLY A 306 21.37 8.41 18.43
C GLY A 306 20.58 8.98 17.25
N ASN A 307 21.23 9.30 16.17
CA ASN A 307 20.65 9.86 14.93
C ASN A 307 19.83 8.84 14.14
N SER A 308 18.91 8.11 14.80
CA SER A 308 18.04 7.09 14.22
C SER A 308 18.77 5.85 13.68
N ALA A 309 19.98 5.55 14.16
CA ALA A 309 20.68 4.32 13.81
C ALA A 309 19.85 3.10 14.23
N LEU A 310 19.67 2.15 13.32
CA LEU A 310 18.84 0.96 13.50
C LEU A 310 19.72 -0.28 13.69
N GLN A 311 19.47 -1.01 14.77
CA GLN A 311 20.17 -2.27 15.07
C GLN A 311 19.18 -3.36 15.44
N LEU A 312 19.16 -4.46 14.69
CA LEU A 312 18.39 -5.64 15.05
C LEU A 312 18.95 -6.24 16.35
N GLU A 313 18.15 -6.23 17.42
CA GLU A 313 18.50 -6.81 18.72
C GLU A 313 18.10 -8.27 18.81
N GLN A 314 16.91 -8.61 18.29
CA GLN A 314 16.32 -9.92 18.45
C GLN A 314 15.28 -10.19 17.37
N THR A 315 15.18 -11.44 16.96
CA THR A 315 14.04 -11.97 16.20
C THR A 315 13.27 -12.93 17.11
N ILE A 316 11.98 -12.70 17.24
CA ILE A 316 11.05 -13.53 18.00
C ILE A 316 10.25 -14.34 17.00
N GLU A 317 10.50 -15.65 16.95
CA GLU A 317 9.74 -16.54 16.08
C GLU A 317 8.35 -16.80 16.64
N LEU A 318 7.35 -16.75 15.78
CA LEU A 318 5.96 -17.12 16.09
C LEU A 318 5.68 -18.53 15.57
N HIS A 319 4.72 -19.21 16.19
CA HIS A 319 4.32 -20.52 15.71
C HIS A 319 3.78 -20.43 14.27
N ASP A 320 4.39 -21.19 13.38
CA ASP A 320 4.00 -21.23 11.95
C ASP A 320 3.75 -22.68 11.52
N PRO A 321 2.48 -23.09 11.36
CA PRO A 321 2.13 -24.42 10.90
C PRO A 321 2.33 -24.61 9.38
N THR A 322 2.72 -23.57 8.65
CA THR A 322 2.89 -23.62 7.20
C THR A 322 4.07 -24.51 6.82
N PRO A 323 3.89 -25.52 5.96
CA PRO A 323 5.00 -26.34 5.47
C PRO A 323 6.09 -25.47 4.81
N PRO A 324 7.39 -25.78 5.00
CA PRO A 324 8.51 -24.96 4.53
C PRO A 324 8.45 -24.59 3.05
N VAL A 325 8.05 -25.52 2.19
CA VAL A 325 7.96 -25.30 0.73
C VAL A 325 7.01 -24.16 0.36
N TYR A 326 5.88 -24.01 1.06
CA TYR A 326 4.95 -22.92 0.82
C TYR A 326 5.47 -21.59 1.39
N LYS A 327 6.19 -21.65 2.50
CA LYS A 327 6.84 -20.47 3.07
C LYS A 327 7.93 -19.95 2.14
N GLU A 328 8.77 -20.82 1.60
CA GLU A 328 9.77 -20.48 0.59
C GLU A 328 9.14 -19.91 -0.68
N GLY A 329 8.05 -20.50 -1.16
CA GLY A 329 7.30 -20.00 -2.30
C GLY A 329 6.75 -18.58 -2.07
N ARG A 330 6.20 -18.30 -0.89
CA ARG A 330 5.76 -16.94 -0.52
C ARG A 330 6.92 -15.96 -0.44
N MET A 331 8.06 -16.38 0.09
CA MET A 331 9.28 -15.56 0.12
C MET A 331 9.74 -15.22 -1.30
N ALA A 332 9.79 -16.21 -2.19
CA ALA A 332 10.18 -16.03 -3.58
C ALA A 332 9.22 -15.09 -4.33
N PHE A 333 7.93 -15.21 -4.09
CA PHE A 333 6.90 -14.37 -4.71
C PHE A 333 6.98 -12.89 -4.29
N ASN A 334 7.34 -12.64 -3.03
CA ASN A 334 7.38 -11.28 -2.48
C ASN A 334 8.76 -10.60 -2.63
N THR A 335 9.85 -11.34 -2.81
CA THR A 335 11.18 -10.72 -2.84
C THR A 335 11.47 -9.99 -4.14
N ALA A 336 11.84 -8.72 -4.05
CA ALA A 336 12.30 -7.94 -5.19
C ALA A 336 13.73 -8.28 -5.64
N ARG A 337 14.45 -9.12 -4.90
CA ARG A 337 15.79 -9.58 -5.27
C ARG A 337 15.82 -10.39 -6.55
N SER A 338 14.68 -10.93 -6.99
CA SER A 338 14.53 -11.63 -8.27
C SER A 338 14.53 -10.67 -9.47
N SER A 339 14.20 -9.39 -9.29
CA SER A 339 14.23 -8.40 -10.36
C SER A 339 15.63 -7.86 -10.62
N SER A 340 15.87 -7.34 -11.82
CA SER A 340 17.17 -6.86 -12.28
C SER A 340 17.76 -5.75 -11.41
N ASN A 341 16.93 -4.90 -10.85
CA ASN A 341 17.31 -3.72 -10.06
C ASN A 341 16.77 -3.69 -8.63
N GLY A 342 16.09 -4.76 -8.17
CA GLY A 342 15.63 -4.89 -6.79
C GLY A 342 14.44 -4.00 -6.43
N THR A 343 13.66 -3.49 -7.39
CA THR A 343 12.60 -2.50 -7.13
C THR A 343 11.18 -3.03 -7.20
N PHE A 344 10.97 -4.25 -7.67
CA PHE A 344 9.66 -4.88 -7.76
C PHE A 344 9.75 -6.41 -7.68
N SER A 345 8.64 -7.06 -7.38
CA SER A 345 8.48 -8.51 -7.29
C SER A 345 7.17 -8.95 -7.96
N CYS A 346 6.86 -10.23 -7.97
CA CYS A 346 5.54 -10.72 -8.39
C CYS A 346 4.42 -10.06 -7.55
N ALA A 347 4.64 -9.93 -6.23
CA ALA A 347 3.70 -9.28 -5.32
C ALA A 347 3.51 -7.77 -5.57
N SER A 348 4.33 -7.13 -6.41
CA SER A 348 4.12 -5.71 -6.74
C SER A 348 2.93 -5.49 -7.67
N CYS A 349 2.65 -6.44 -8.58
CA CYS A 349 1.45 -6.47 -9.40
C CYS A 349 0.34 -7.32 -8.76
N HIS A 350 0.72 -8.32 -7.98
CA HIS A 350 -0.20 -9.30 -7.37
C HIS A 350 -0.17 -9.19 -5.84
N ALA A 351 -0.46 -8.00 -5.32
CA ALA A 351 -0.51 -7.75 -3.89
C ALA A 351 -1.56 -8.67 -3.23
N ASP A 352 -1.16 -9.36 -2.16
CA ASP A 352 -1.99 -10.32 -1.40
C ASP A 352 -2.65 -11.43 -2.24
N GLY A 353 -2.08 -11.73 -3.42
CA GLY A 353 -2.62 -12.72 -4.35
C GLY A 353 -3.72 -12.19 -5.27
N HIS A 354 -4.03 -10.90 -5.19
CA HIS A 354 -4.95 -10.19 -6.09
C HIS A 354 -4.19 -9.64 -7.32
N THR A 355 -4.69 -8.59 -7.92
CA THR A 355 -4.04 -7.85 -9.02
C THR A 355 -4.09 -6.36 -8.71
N ASP A 356 -3.17 -5.60 -9.29
CA ASP A 356 -3.16 -4.14 -9.23
C ASP A 356 -4.19 -3.49 -10.15
N HIS A 357 -5.03 -4.28 -10.84
CA HIS A 357 -6.05 -3.86 -11.80
C HIS A 357 -5.55 -2.90 -12.89
N LEU A 358 -4.23 -2.83 -13.11
CA LEU A 358 -3.61 -1.99 -14.13
C LEU A 358 -3.32 -2.80 -15.40
N LEU A 359 -3.32 -2.11 -16.52
CA LEU A 359 -2.89 -2.68 -17.79
C LEU A 359 -1.39 -2.45 -17.98
N TRP A 360 -0.70 -3.53 -18.31
CA TRP A 360 0.72 -3.57 -18.57
C TRP A 360 1.00 -4.19 -19.94
N VAL A 361 1.91 -3.61 -20.70
CA VAL A 361 2.47 -4.23 -21.89
C VAL A 361 3.83 -4.80 -21.52
N LEU A 362 3.83 -6.01 -20.94
CA LEU A 362 5.03 -6.63 -20.40
C LEU A 362 5.68 -7.61 -21.39
N ASP A 363 4.98 -8.00 -22.44
CA ASP A 363 5.44 -8.99 -23.39
C ASP A 363 6.26 -8.41 -24.54
N THR A 364 7.18 -9.21 -25.02
CA THR A 364 7.85 -8.99 -26.28
C THR A 364 7.17 -9.85 -27.34
N PRO A 365 6.90 -9.31 -28.55
CA PRO A 365 6.13 -9.99 -29.60
C PRO A 365 6.69 -11.32 -30.11
N HIS A 366 7.62 -11.95 -29.45
CA HIS A 366 8.35 -13.12 -29.93
C HIS A 366 8.15 -14.39 -29.09
N LEU A 367 7.18 -14.44 -28.20
CA LEU A 367 6.84 -15.65 -27.46
C LEU A 367 5.49 -16.24 -27.92
N VAL A 368 5.30 -16.29 -29.22
CA VAL A 368 4.31 -17.21 -29.81
C VAL A 368 5.11 -18.29 -30.53
N GLY A 369 5.48 -19.28 -29.78
CA GLY A 369 5.97 -20.55 -30.28
C GLY A 369 4.99 -21.61 -29.96
#